data_306ad4d5bf5ed318b8b6ca859a860e47
#
_entry.id   306ad4d5bf5ed318b8b6ca859a860e47
#
_cell.length_a   1.000
_cell.length_b   1.000
_cell.length_c   1.000
_cell.angle_alpha   90.00
_cell.angle_beta   90.00
_cell.angle_gamma   90.00
#
_symmetry.space_group_name_H-M   'P 1'
#
loop_
_entity.id
_entity.type
_entity.pdbx_description
1 polymer ?
#
loop_
_entity_poly.entity_id
_entity_poly.type
_entity_poly.pdbx_seq_one_letter_code
_entity_poly.pdbx_strand_id
1 'polypeptide(L)'
;MANSPYNGNIAQQHWGHGASMDSKFIYVYDKLNRLKSGVSTGTVISEHLSYDDRGNISTLNRDNHATGTNYAYTGNRLKSLSGQLQSVSDYVYDGNGNTSRDRMGMNIRYNHLNLPDSACNGTVRVGYLYDVRGTKLRKYSNQGGNRDYVGGIEYSSGAIELIHTGEGVAYRNTVNNTYNYRYNLTDHLGNVRSTVYRNPVNNKVEVLQQDDYYPFGKQRIVSAGINKYLYNGKEI
;
A
#
# COMPACT_ATOMS: atom_id res chain seq x y z
N MET A 1 6.07 16.60 27.91
CA MET A 1 4.91 15.70 27.84
C MET A 1 4.19 16.01 26.54
N ALA A 2 4.00 15.04 25.66
CA ALA A 2 3.19 15.26 24.46
C ALA A 2 1.76 15.57 24.92
N ASN A 3 1.17 16.69 24.47
CA ASN A 3 -0.22 17.00 24.73
C ASN A 3 -1.10 15.86 24.18
N SER A 4 -1.68 15.05 25.07
CA SER A 4 -2.67 14.06 24.68
C SER A 4 -3.83 14.81 24.02
N PRO A 5 -4.18 14.54 22.74
CA PRO A 5 -5.34 15.14 22.13
C PRO A 5 -6.59 14.60 22.83
N TYR A 6 -7.39 15.49 23.37
CA TYR A 6 -8.67 15.13 24.04
C TYR A 6 -9.83 14.91 23.04
N ASN A 7 -9.52 14.96 21.74
CA ASN A 7 -10.49 14.88 20.64
C ASN A 7 -10.57 13.51 19.96
N GLY A 8 -9.95 12.48 20.56
CA GLY A 8 -9.94 11.11 20.02
C GLY A 8 -8.83 10.81 19.00
N ASN A 9 -8.01 11.79 18.64
CA ASN A 9 -6.86 11.55 17.78
C ASN A 9 -5.80 10.69 18.50
N ILE A 10 -5.13 9.80 17.76
CA ILE A 10 -4.04 8.97 18.29
C ILE A 10 -2.83 9.86 18.55
N ALA A 11 -2.41 9.99 19.80
CA ALA A 11 -1.24 10.78 20.18
C ALA A 11 0.09 10.05 19.91
N GLN A 12 0.11 8.74 20.15
CA GLN A 12 1.29 7.91 20.02
C GLN A 12 0.91 6.49 19.62
N GLN A 13 1.82 5.82 18.94
CA GLN A 13 1.75 4.39 18.61
C GLN A 13 3.12 3.77 18.96
N HIS A 14 3.11 2.64 19.64
CA HIS A 14 4.33 1.88 19.96
C HIS A 14 4.28 0.52 19.27
N TRP A 15 5.42 0.07 18.79
CA TRP A 15 5.57 -1.28 18.23
C TRP A 15 7.00 -1.80 18.45
N GLY A 16 7.16 -3.11 18.32
CA GLY A 16 8.44 -3.78 18.52
C GLY A 16 8.35 -5.27 18.28
N HIS A 17 9.39 -5.99 18.67
CA HIS A 17 9.49 -7.43 18.56
C HIS A 17 9.54 -8.08 19.95
N GLY A 18 8.79 -9.16 20.15
CA GLY A 18 8.70 -9.84 21.44
C GLY A 18 8.11 -8.94 22.51
N ALA A 19 8.79 -8.84 23.65
CA ALA A 19 8.37 -7.99 24.78
C ALA A 19 8.87 -6.54 24.68
N SER A 20 9.71 -6.22 23.69
CA SER A 20 10.29 -4.88 23.52
C SER A 20 9.45 -4.03 22.58
N MET A 21 9.14 -2.80 23.00
CA MET A 21 8.41 -1.78 22.24
C MET A 21 9.34 -0.61 21.92
N ASP A 22 10.43 -0.90 21.18
CA ASP A 22 11.54 0.04 20.97
C ASP A 22 11.25 1.13 19.96
N SER A 23 10.26 0.89 19.09
CA SER A 23 9.85 1.84 18.07
C SER A 23 8.55 2.54 18.47
N LYS A 24 8.44 3.83 18.15
CA LYS A 24 7.21 4.60 18.38
C LYS A 24 7.03 5.70 17.35
N PHE A 25 5.79 6.09 17.14
CA PHE A 25 5.40 7.37 16.56
C PHE A 25 4.90 8.32 17.63
N ILE A 26 5.21 9.61 17.45
CA ILE A 26 4.53 10.72 18.11
C ILE A 26 3.83 11.52 17.00
N TYR A 27 2.51 11.67 17.14
CA TYR A 27 1.68 12.34 16.15
C TYR A 27 1.34 13.76 16.58
N VAL A 28 1.36 14.67 15.59
CA VAL A 28 0.95 16.06 15.76
C VAL A 28 -0.12 16.39 14.73
N TYR A 29 -1.17 17.03 15.16
CA TYR A 29 -2.31 17.43 14.32
C TYR A 29 -2.46 18.95 14.29
N ASP A 30 -3.10 19.46 13.25
CA ASP A 30 -3.53 20.86 13.20
C ASP A 30 -4.90 21.07 13.88
N LYS A 31 -5.39 22.29 13.87
CA LYS A 31 -6.68 22.67 14.48
C LYS A 31 -7.90 22.03 13.77
N LEU A 32 -7.74 21.50 12.57
CA LEU A 32 -8.74 20.79 11.78
C LEU A 32 -8.61 19.27 11.91
N ASN A 33 -7.81 18.78 12.89
CA ASN A 33 -7.54 17.36 13.12
C ASN A 33 -6.84 16.64 11.95
N ARG A 34 -6.12 17.39 11.08
CA ARG A 34 -5.31 16.80 10.02
C ARG A 34 -3.91 16.51 10.56
N LEU A 35 -3.35 15.35 10.20
CA LEU A 35 -2.01 14.95 10.63
C LEU A 35 -0.93 15.87 10.03
N LYS A 36 -0.20 16.58 10.87
CA LYS A 36 0.95 17.41 10.47
C LYS A 36 2.26 16.66 10.49
N SER A 37 2.42 15.77 11.45
CA SER A 37 3.61 14.94 11.51
C SER A 37 3.36 13.65 12.28
N GLY A 38 4.06 12.60 11.85
CA GLY A 38 4.30 11.39 12.63
C GLY A 38 5.81 11.22 12.75
N VAL A 39 6.36 11.57 13.91
CA VAL A 39 7.81 11.47 14.14
C VAL A 39 8.11 10.13 14.78
N SER A 40 8.95 9.34 14.10
CA SER A 40 9.36 8.03 14.58
C SER A 40 10.63 8.10 15.42
N THR A 41 10.74 7.18 16.38
CA THR A 41 12.00 6.85 17.08
C THR A 41 12.18 5.34 17.06
N GLY A 42 13.42 4.88 17.11
CA GLY A 42 13.79 3.47 16.89
C GLY A 42 13.96 3.18 15.41
N THR A 43 12.87 3.18 14.64
CA THR A 43 12.88 3.02 13.17
C THR A 43 12.71 4.39 12.49
N VAL A 44 13.49 4.69 11.45
CA VAL A 44 13.41 5.97 10.72
C VAL A 44 12.33 5.85 9.63
N ILE A 45 11.13 6.34 9.93
CA ILE A 45 9.95 6.37 9.04
C ILE A 45 9.07 7.60 9.34
N SER A 46 9.70 8.74 9.59
CA SER A 46 8.97 9.98 9.93
C SER A 46 8.33 10.62 8.71
N GLU A 47 7.16 11.23 8.89
CA GLU A 47 6.47 12.05 7.90
C GLU A 47 6.10 13.41 8.46
N HIS A 48 6.28 14.46 7.65
CA HIS A 48 5.84 15.83 7.91
C HIS A 48 5.00 16.32 6.73
N LEU A 49 3.85 16.93 7.03
CA LEU A 49 2.88 17.37 6.03
C LEU A 49 2.48 18.82 6.28
N SER A 50 2.17 19.51 5.19
CA SER A 50 1.41 20.76 5.22
C SER A 50 0.22 20.67 4.25
N TYR A 51 -0.75 21.54 4.45
CA TYR A 51 -1.99 21.54 3.69
C TYR A 51 -2.30 22.93 3.18
N ASP A 52 -2.98 22.99 2.05
CA ASP A 52 -3.58 24.25 1.56
C ASP A 52 -4.91 24.54 2.31
N ASP A 53 -5.53 25.68 2.01
CA ASP A 53 -6.79 26.10 2.63
C ASP A 53 -7.98 25.20 2.27
N ARG A 54 -7.86 24.38 1.22
CA ARG A 54 -8.87 23.41 0.79
C ARG A 54 -8.68 22.03 1.41
N GLY A 55 -7.57 21.83 2.16
CA GLY A 55 -7.23 20.55 2.79
C GLY A 55 -6.42 19.60 1.92
N ASN A 56 -5.97 20.04 0.73
CA ASN A 56 -5.05 19.26 -0.08
C ASN A 56 -3.65 19.29 0.54
N ILE A 57 -2.91 18.19 0.44
CA ILE A 57 -1.50 18.16 0.88
C ILE A 57 -0.68 19.08 -0.01
N SER A 58 -0.08 20.13 0.56
CA SER A 58 0.80 21.03 -0.18
C SER A 58 2.25 20.58 -0.16
N THR A 59 2.71 20.00 0.97
CA THR A 59 4.05 19.43 1.07
C THR A 59 4.04 18.12 1.84
N LEU A 60 4.94 17.22 1.47
CA LEU A 60 5.22 15.99 2.19
C LEU A 60 6.73 15.80 2.30
N ASN A 61 7.25 15.64 3.51
CA ASN A 61 8.64 15.30 3.74
C ASN A 61 8.71 13.98 4.52
N ARG A 62 9.45 13.02 4.00
CA ARG A 62 9.74 11.74 4.63
C ARG A 62 11.19 11.70 5.09
N ASP A 63 11.40 11.20 6.30
CA ASP A 63 12.72 10.96 6.89
C ASP A 63 13.63 12.19 6.88
N ASN A 64 13.04 13.40 7.04
CA ASN A 64 13.74 14.68 7.01
C ASN A 64 14.58 14.88 5.74
N HIS A 65 14.09 14.39 4.59
CA HIS A 65 14.77 14.59 3.32
C HIS A 65 14.93 16.09 3.01
N ALA A 66 16.09 16.47 2.49
CA ALA A 66 16.46 17.88 2.32
C ALA A 66 15.46 18.72 1.50
N THR A 67 14.82 18.12 0.50
CA THR A 67 13.92 18.86 -0.41
C THR A 67 12.43 18.60 -0.19
N GLY A 68 12.06 17.47 0.44
CA GLY A 68 10.65 17.05 0.52
C GLY A 68 9.98 16.90 -0.86
N THR A 69 8.67 16.82 -0.87
CA THR A 69 7.82 16.77 -2.08
C THR A 69 6.82 17.90 -2.02
N ASN A 70 6.72 18.69 -3.10
CA ASN A 70 5.70 19.72 -3.26
C ASN A 70 4.61 19.21 -4.21
N TYR A 71 3.37 19.55 -3.90
CA TYR A 71 2.16 19.16 -4.65
C TYR A 71 1.58 20.41 -5.31
N ALA A 72 1.44 20.40 -6.64
CA ALA A 72 0.80 21.45 -7.40
C ALA A 72 -0.60 21.00 -7.85
N TYR A 73 -1.59 21.88 -7.72
CA TYR A 73 -2.99 21.60 -8.02
C TYR A 73 -3.56 22.57 -9.06
N THR A 74 -4.59 22.08 -9.78
CA THR A 74 -5.52 22.93 -10.53
C THR A 74 -6.92 22.71 -9.92
N GLY A 75 -7.41 23.70 -9.17
CA GLY A 75 -8.55 23.49 -8.26
C GLY A 75 -8.19 22.46 -7.17
N ASN A 76 -8.94 21.37 -7.08
CA ASN A 76 -8.67 20.23 -6.18
C ASN A 76 -8.05 19.02 -6.91
N ARG A 77 -7.70 19.17 -8.20
CA ARG A 77 -7.07 18.09 -8.97
C ARG A 77 -5.56 18.24 -8.90
N LEU A 78 -4.87 17.20 -8.48
CA LEU A 78 -3.40 17.16 -8.45
C LEU A 78 -2.87 17.32 -9.88
N LYS A 79 -2.02 18.30 -10.11
CA LYS A 79 -1.40 18.56 -11.41
C LYS A 79 -0.05 17.88 -11.52
N SER A 80 0.84 18.12 -10.57
CA SER A 80 2.21 17.59 -10.61
C SER A 80 2.84 17.55 -9.23
N LEU A 81 3.93 16.81 -9.13
CA LEU A 81 4.80 16.74 -7.95
C LEU A 81 6.20 17.23 -8.33
N SER A 82 6.89 17.85 -7.37
CA SER A 82 8.30 18.22 -7.50
C SER A 82 9.07 17.93 -6.22
N GLY A 83 10.40 17.87 -6.29
CA GLY A 83 11.27 17.54 -5.17
C GLY A 83 11.51 16.02 -5.06
N GLN A 84 11.40 15.45 -3.86
CA GLN A 84 11.69 14.04 -3.61
C GLN A 84 10.89 13.07 -4.51
N LEU A 85 9.60 13.37 -4.74
CA LEU A 85 8.75 12.65 -5.69
C LEU A 85 8.49 13.56 -6.89
N GLN A 86 9.34 13.50 -7.89
CA GLN A 86 9.16 14.30 -9.10
C GLN A 86 8.21 13.63 -10.08
N SER A 87 7.35 14.44 -10.74
CA SER A 87 6.54 14.01 -11.87
C SER A 87 7.38 14.00 -13.15
N VAL A 88 7.27 12.93 -13.92
CA VAL A 88 7.78 12.83 -15.29
C VAL A 88 6.80 13.53 -16.26
N SER A 89 5.51 13.50 -15.92
CA SER A 89 4.44 14.18 -16.66
C SER A 89 3.40 14.76 -15.70
N ASP A 90 2.63 15.74 -16.17
CA ASP A 90 1.47 16.21 -15.45
C ASP A 90 0.38 15.14 -15.42
N TYR A 91 -0.39 15.13 -14.33
CA TYR A 91 -1.62 14.35 -14.25
C TYR A 91 -2.65 14.86 -15.25
N VAL A 92 -3.33 13.98 -15.92
CA VAL A 92 -4.46 14.30 -16.81
C VAL A 92 -5.68 13.55 -16.31
N TYR A 93 -6.85 14.17 -16.45
CA TYR A 93 -8.11 13.62 -15.97
C TYR A 93 -9.13 13.53 -17.11
N ASP A 94 -9.98 12.52 -17.06
CA ASP A 94 -11.14 12.41 -17.93
C ASP A 94 -12.31 13.31 -17.48
N GLY A 95 -13.42 13.27 -18.21
CA GLY A 95 -14.62 14.04 -17.89
C GLY A 95 -15.29 13.67 -16.56
N ASN A 96 -15.08 12.46 -16.08
CA ASN A 96 -15.59 11.96 -14.80
C ASN A 96 -14.67 12.30 -13.61
N GLY A 97 -13.47 12.85 -13.89
CA GLY A 97 -12.47 13.16 -12.87
C GLY A 97 -11.52 12.02 -12.56
N ASN A 98 -11.56 10.92 -13.31
CA ASN A 98 -10.59 9.84 -13.16
C ASN A 98 -9.24 10.23 -13.78
N THR A 99 -8.14 9.82 -13.17
CA THR A 99 -6.79 10.08 -13.70
C THR A 99 -6.55 9.26 -14.97
N SER A 100 -6.57 9.90 -16.13
CA SER A 100 -6.27 9.25 -17.41
C SER A 100 -4.78 9.17 -17.73
N ARG A 101 -3.94 9.96 -17.07
CA ARG A 101 -2.48 9.85 -17.08
C ARG A 101 -1.91 10.26 -15.72
N ASP A 102 -1.02 9.45 -15.18
CA ASP A 102 -0.37 9.71 -13.89
C ASP A 102 0.99 10.43 -14.04
N ARG A 103 1.63 10.73 -12.90
CA ARG A 103 2.93 11.39 -12.84
C ARG A 103 4.09 10.62 -13.51
N MET A 104 3.96 9.32 -13.70
CA MET A 104 4.96 8.46 -14.34
C MET A 104 4.69 8.27 -15.85
N GLY A 105 3.69 8.98 -16.40
CA GLY A 105 3.28 8.85 -17.79
C GLY A 105 2.46 7.58 -18.08
N MET A 106 1.95 6.92 -17.05
CA MET A 106 1.05 5.79 -17.21
C MET A 106 -0.30 6.26 -17.72
N ASN A 107 -0.70 5.85 -18.92
CA ASN A 107 -2.04 6.10 -19.44
C ASN A 107 -3.00 5.07 -18.88
N ILE A 108 -4.10 5.55 -18.28
CA ILE A 108 -5.10 4.72 -17.60
C ILE A 108 -6.44 4.92 -18.31
N ARG A 109 -7.11 3.81 -18.59
CA ARG A 109 -8.48 3.80 -19.15
C ARG A 109 -9.43 3.22 -18.11
N TYR A 110 -10.66 3.68 -18.15
CA TYR A 110 -11.70 3.26 -17.21
C TYR A 110 -12.89 2.68 -17.96
N ASN A 111 -13.55 1.73 -17.35
CA ASN A 111 -14.81 1.16 -17.83
C ASN A 111 -16.01 2.04 -17.40
N HIS A 112 -17.22 1.63 -17.76
CA HIS A 112 -18.46 2.34 -17.42
C HIS A 112 -18.78 2.38 -15.90
N LEU A 113 -18.11 1.55 -15.09
CA LEU A 113 -18.21 1.58 -13.62
C LEU A 113 -17.15 2.51 -12.99
N ASN A 114 -16.38 3.28 -13.77
CA ASN A 114 -15.23 4.06 -13.35
C ASN A 114 -14.13 3.23 -12.67
N LEU A 115 -14.01 1.95 -13.02
CA LEU A 115 -12.91 1.08 -12.59
C LEU A 115 -11.82 1.06 -13.68
N PRO A 116 -10.52 1.09 -13.32
CA PRO A 116 -9.45 0.97 -14.31
C PRO A 116 -9.57 -0.33 -15.10
N ASP A 117 -9.77 -0.25 -16.42
CA ASP A 117 -9.79 -1.42 -17.29
C ASP A 117 -8.42 -1.73 -17.87
N SER A 118 -7.57 -0.72 -18.03
CA SER A 118 -6.20 -0.89 -18.49
C SER A 118 -5.29 0.25 -18.06
N ALA A 119 -4.00 -0.05 -17.95
CA ALA A 119 -2.94 0.93 -17.73
C ALA A 119 -1.71 0.58 -18.57
N CYS A 120 -1.11 1.56 -19.25
CA CYS A 120 0.11 1.33 -20.00
C CYS A 120 0.99 2.59 -20.14
N ASN A 121 2.33 2.37 -20.23
CA ASN A 121 3.32 3.43 -20.50
C ASN A 121 4.30 3.06 -21.63
N GLY A 122 3.90 2.18 -22.53
CA GLY A 122 4.77 1.66 -23.59
C GLY A 122 5.52 0.38 -23.19
N THR A 123 6.09 0.32 -22.02
CA THR A 123 6.84 -0.84 -21.49
C THR A 123 5.96 -1.76 -20.66
N VAL A 124 5.21 -1.19 -19.72
CA VAL A 124 4.30 -1.93 -18.83
C VAL A 124 2.89 -1.84 -19.40
N ARG A 125 2.20 -2.98 -19.48
CA ARG A 125 0.79 -3.08 -19.85
C ARG A 125 0.09 -3.96 -18.85
N VAL A 126 -0.98 -3.43 -18.26
CA VAL A 126 -1.87 -4.14 -17.34
C VAL A 126 -3.30 -3.93 -17.82
N GLY A 127 -4.10 -4.97 -17.79
CA GLY A 127 -5.53 -4.91 -18.07
C GLY A 127 -6.31 -5.65 -16.99
N TYR A 128 -7.57 -5.28 -16.82
CA TYR A 128 -8.44 -5.86 -15.80
C TYR A 128 -9.79 -6.24 -16.41
N LEU A 129 -10.33 -7.36 -15.96
CA LEU A 129 -11.69 -7.78 -16.24
C LEU A 129 -12.50 -7.77 -14.95
N TYR A 130 -13.68 -7.19 -14.99
CA TYR A 130 -14.61 -7.12 -13.87
C TYR A 130 -15.95 -7.73 -14.23
N ASP A 131 -16.68 -8.22 -13.24
CA ASP A 131 -18.09 -8.53 -13.39
C ASP A 131 -18.95 -7.23 -13.35
N VAL A 132 -20.25 -7.40 -13.51
CA VAL A 132 -21.22 -6.28 -13.52
C VAL A 132 -21.33 -5.55 -12.17
N ARG A 133 -20.82 -6.14 -11.09
CA ARG A 133 -20.79 -5.56 -9.73
C ARG A 133 -19.45 -4.87 -9.42
N GLY A 134 -18.50 -4.92 -10.35
CA GLY A 134 -17.16 -4.37 -10.16
C GLY A 134 -16.19 -5.30 -9.42
N THR A 135 -16.52 -6.58 -9.26
CA THR A 135 -15.59 -7.58 -8.72
C THR A 135 -14.53 -7.90 -9.77
N LYS A 136 -13.26 -7.77 -9.40
CA LYS A 136 -12.14 -8.10 -10.30
C LYS A 136 -12.09 -9.61 -10.52
N LEU A 137 -12.24 -10.03 -11.77
CA LEU A 137 -12.21 -11.44 -12.20
C LEU A 137 -10.85 -11.84 -12.76
N ARG A 138 -10.16 -10.91 -13.44
CA ARG A 138 -8.87 -11.18 -14.07
C ARG A 138 -7.98 -9.95 -14.12
N LYS A 139 -6.69 -10.16 -13.97
CA LYS A 139 -5.62 -9.20 -14.24
C LYS A 139 -4.74 -9.77 -15.35
N TYR A 140 -4.48 -8.98 -16.36
CA TYR A 140 -3.51 -9.26 -17.42
C TYR A 140 -2.28 -8.41 -17.19
N SER A 141 -1.10 -8.97 -17.32
CA SER A 141 0.13 -8.20 -17.25
C SER A 141 1.19 -8.78 -18.19
N ASN A 142 1.84 -7.91 -18.95
CA ASN A 142 2.99 -8.32 -19.76
C ASN A 142 4.26 -8.55 -18.93
N GLN A 143 4.25 -8.21 -17.65
CA GLN A 143 5.37 -8.41 -16.71
C GLN A 143 5.17 -9.62 -15.80
N GLY A 144 3.94 -9.88 -15.36
CA GLY A 144 3.63 -10.91 -14.35
C GLY A 144 2.64 -11.98 -14.84
N GLY A 145 2.29 -12.00 -16.14
CA GLY A 145 1.32 -12.94 -16.70
C GLY A 145 -0.12 -12.66 -16.28
N ASN A 146 -0.97 -13.67 -16.47
CA ASN A 146 -2.40 -13.58 -16.17
C ASN A 146 -2.70 -14.15 -14.79
N ARG A 147 -3.63 -13.49 -14.09
CA ARG A 147 -4.15 -13.94 -12.80
C ARG A 147 -5.67 -13.90 -12.82
N ASP A 148 -6.30 -14.99 -12.40
CA ASP A 148 -7.76 -15.08 -12.22
C ASP A 148 -8.11 -15.08 -10.74
N TYR A 149 -9.23 -14.45 -10.39
CA TYR A 149 -9.74 -14.30 -9.03
C TYR A 149 -11.13 -14.92 -8.95
N VAL A 150 -11.28 -15.99 -8.21
CA VAL A 150 -12.56 -16.73 -8.12
C VAL A 150 -12.84 -17.10 -6.66
N GLY A 151 -13.75 -16.38 -6.02
CA GLY A 151 -14.25 -16.76 -4.67
C GLY A 151 -13.15 -16.90 -3.60
N GLY A 152 -12.13 -16.03 -3.61
CA GLY A 152 -11.00 -16.10 -2.66
C GLY A 152 -9.88 -17.05 -3.10
N ILE A 153 -9.97 -17.63 -4.30
CA ILE A 153 -8.90 -18.44 -4.90
C ILE A 153 -8.26 -17.64 -6.03
N GLU A 154 -6.94 -17.61 -6.08
CA GLU A 154 -6.19 -17.00 -7.15
C GLU A 154 -5.48 -18.05 -7.99
N TYR A 155 -5.61 -17.88 -9.29
CA TYR A 155 -4.96 -18.72 -10.28
C TYR A 155 -3.87 -17.92 -11.01
N SER A 156 -2.73 -18.53 -11.22
CA SER A 156 -1.67 -18.03 -12.08
C SER A 156 -1.51 -18.97 -13.24
N SER A 157 -1.67 -18.47 -14.48
CA SER A 157 -1.57 -19.29 -15.71
C SER A 157 -2.44 -20.56 -15.70
N GLY A 158 -3.64 -20.46 -15.13
CA GLY A 158 -4.62 -21.54 -15.08
C GLY A 158 -4.44 -22.55 -13.93
N ALA A 159 -3.42 -22.39 -13.08
CA ALA A 159 -3.21 -23.22 -11.90
C ALA A 159 -3.46 -22.43 -10.61
N ILE A 160 -4.01 -23.06 -9.58
CA ILE A 160 -4.17 -22.42 -8.26
C ILE A 160 -2.78 -21.99 -7.76
N GLU A 161 -2.63 -20.70 -7.44
CA GLU A 161 -1.44 -20.17 -6.80
C GLU A 161 -1.63 -20.06 -5.29
N LEU A 162 -2.74 -19.46 -4.89
CA LEU A 162 -3.06 -19.29 -3.47
C LEU A 162 -4.57 -19.31 -3.21
N ILE A 163 -4.92 -19.59 -1.97
CA ILE A 163 -6.28 -19.54 -1.44
C ILE A 163 -6.27 -18.61 -0.24
N HIS A 164 -7.13 -17.59 -0.25
CA HIS A 164 -7.30 -16.68 0.89
C HIS A 164 -7.95 -17.41 2.06
N THR A 165 -7.44 -17.16 3.26
CA THR A 165 -7.98 -17.66 4.52
C THR A 165 -8.25 -16.49 5.46
N GLY A 166 -8.93 -16.70 6.57
CA GLY A 166 -9.21 -15.64 7.53
C GLY A 166 -7.95 -15.00 8.13
N GLU A 167 -6.86 -15.77 8.24
CA GLU A 167 -5.62 -15.35 8.90
C GLU A 167 -4.46 -15.09 7.93
N GLY A 168 -4.68 -15.23 6.62
CA GLY A 168 -3.65 -15.08 5.62
C GLY A 168 -3.92 -15.84 4.33
N VAL A 169 -3.00 -16.68 3.88
CA VAL A 169 -3.13 -17.44 2.62
C VAL A 169 -2.58 -18.85 2.73
N ALA A 170 -3.22 -19.79 2.04
CA ALA A 170 -2.64 -21.11 1.75
C ALA A 170 -1.95 -21.04 0.38
N TYR A 171 -0.63 -21.09 0.35
CA TYR A 171 0.18 -20.96 -0.87
C TYR A 171 0.53 -22.34 -1.43
N ARG A 172 0.27 -22.56 -2.72
CA ARG A 172 0.57 -23.82 -3.38
C ARG A 172 2.09 -23.99 -3.56
N ASN A 173 2.61 -25.10 -3.12
CA ASN A 173 3.95 -25.58 -3.47
C ASN A 173 3.86 -26.31 -4.82
N THR A 174 4.51 -25.77 -5.85
CA THR A 174 4.44 -26.30 -7.21
C THR A 174 5.26 -27.59 -7.40
N VAL A 175 6.15 -27.92 -6.47
CA VAL A 175 7.02 -29.11 -6.57
C VAL A 175 6.25 -30.38 -6.17
N ASN A 176 5.52 -30.31 -5.05
CA ASN A 176 4.83 -31.49 -4.49
C ASN A 176 3.31 -31.36 -4.46
N ASN A 177 2.77 -30.25 -5.01
CA ASN A 177 1.34 -29.96 -5.08
C ASN A 177 0.62 -29.89 -3.71
N THR A 178 1.35 -29.57 -2.65
CA THR A 178 0.80 -29.32 -1.31
C THR A 178 0.59 -27.83 -1.07
N TYR A 179 -0.06 -27.48 0.04
CA TYR A 179 -0.28 -26.09 0.44
C TYR A 179 0.47 -25.78 1.74
N ASN A 180 1.16 -24.63 1.75
CA ASN A 180 1.79 -24.09 2.94
C ASN A 180 0.98 -22.89 3.43
N TYR A 181 0.50 -22.96 4.67
CA TYR A 181 -0.21 -21.86 5.29
C TYR A 181 0.77 -20.75 5.68
N ARG A 182 0.43 -19.51 5.31
CA ARG A 182 1.11 -18.29 5.69
C ARG A 182 0.14 -17.41 6.44
N TYR A 183 0.55 -16.98 7.61
CA TYR A 183 -0.26 -16.19 8.52
C TYR A 183 0.22 -14.75 8.46
N ASN A 184 -0.71 -13.81 8.36
CA ASN A 184 -0.44 -12.39 8.34
C ASN A 184 -0.68 -11.81 9.74
N LEU A 185 0.35 -11.24 10.34
CA LEU A 185 0.24 -10.47 11.59
C LEU A 185 0.00 -9.02 11.20
N THR A 186 -1.19 -8.52 11.51
CA THR A 186 -1.65 -7.18 11.11
C THR A 186 -1.60 -6.19 12.28
N ASP A 187 -1.45 -4.90 11.96
CA ASP A 187 -1.68 -3.83 12.91
C ASP A 187 -3.19 -3.50 13.03
N HIS A 188 -3.53 -2.54 13.89
CA HIS A 188 -4.90 -2.10 14.14
C HIS A 188 -5.60 -1.47 12.93
N LEU A 189 -4.87 -1.12 11.88
CA LEU A 189 -5.38 -0.60 10.60
C LEU A 189 -5.51 -1.71 9.54
N GLY A 190 -5.15 -2.96 9.86
CA GLY A 190 -5.15 -4.08 8.92
C GLY A 190 -3.93 -4.14 8.00
N ASN A 191 -2.88 -3.37 8.28
CA ASN A 191 -1.63 -3.47 7.53
C ASN A 191 -0.84 -4.70 7.96
N VAL A 192 -0.40 -5.50 7.01
CA VAL A 192 0.42 -6.69 7.31
C VAL A 192 1.82 -6.28 7.74
N ARG A 193 2.14 -6.47 9.02
CA ARG A 193 3.44 -6.15 9.60
C ARG A 193 4.43 -7.29 9.47
N SER A 194 3.95 -8.51 9.48
CA SER A 194 4.77 -9.70 9.31
C SER A 194 3.96 -10.83 8.70
N THR A 195 4.58 -11.59 7.79
CA THR A 195 4.04 -12.85 7.27
C THR A 195 4.90 -13.97 7.80
N VAL A 196 4.29 -14.92 8.49
CA VAL A 196 4.97 -16.06 9.09
C VAL A 196 4.42 -17.38 8.55
N TYR A 197 5.20 -18.44 8.63
CA TYR A 197 4.76 -19.79 8.28
C TYR A 197 5.44 -20.82 9.18
N ARG A 198 4.89 -22.03 9.21
CA ARG A 198 5.54 -23.17 9.83
C ARG A 198 6.41 -23.86 8.79
N ASN A 199 7.73 -23.83 8.98
CA ASN A 199 8.66 -24.51 8.09
C ASN A 199 8.47 -26.03 8.19
N PRO A 200 8.11 -26.72 7.09
CA PRO A 200 7.82 -28.16 7.13
C PRO A 200 9.04 -29.05 7.39
N VAL A 201 10.25 -28.52 7.23
CA VAL A 201 11.50 -29.27 7.44
C VAL A 201 11.88 -29.32 8.91
N ASN A 202 11.88 -28.18 9.58
CA ASN A 202 12.35 -28.08 10.98
C ASN A 202 11.21 -27.89 12.00
N ASN A 203 9.97 -27.78 11.51
CA ASN A 203 8.75 -27.61 12.29
C ASN A 203 8.69 -26.33 13.16
N LYS A 204 9.50 -25.31 12.82
CA LYS A 204 9.55 -24.02 13.52
C LYS A 204 8.76 -22.95 12.77
N VAL A 205 8.30 -21.94 13.51
CA VAL A 205 7.73 -20.73 12.93
C VAL A 205 8.87 -19.87 12.42
N GLU A 206 8.78 -19.46 11.17
CA GLU A 206 9.75 -18.58 10.51
C GLU A 206 9.05 -17.37 9.92
N VAL A 207 9.74 -16.23 9.93
CA VAL A 207 9.29 -14.99 9.31
C VAL A 207 9.67 -15.01 7.83
N LEU A 208 8.67 -14.87 6.95
CA LEU A 208 8.87 -14.83 5.50
C LEU A 208 9.00 -13.40 4.97
N GLN A 209 8.32 -12.46 5.61
CA GLN A 209 8.30 -11.06 5.22
C GLN A 209 8.02 -10.19 6.42
N GLN A 210 8.60 -8.99 6.42
CA GLN A 210 8.38 -8.01 7.49
C GLN A 210 8.37 -6.60 6.91
N ASP A 211 7.37 -5.83 7.29
CA ASP A 211 7.11 -4.50 6.76
C ASP A 211 6.77 -3.52 7.87
N ASP A 212 7.29 -2.30 7.73
CA ASP A 212 6.88 -1.13 8.47
C ASP A 212 6.09 -0.19 7.55
N TYR A 213 5.30 0.71 8.14
CA TYR A 213 4.51 1.67 7.39
C TYR A 213 4.71 3.07 7.94
N TYR A 214 4.86 4.02 7.03
CA TYR A 214 4.77 5.44 7.35
C TYR A 214 3.36 5.79 7.83
N PRO A 215 3.17 6.90 8.53
CA PRO A 215 1.85 7.33 9.03
C PRO A 215 0.74 7.35 7.97
N PHE A 216 1.06 7.68 6.71
CA PHE A 216 0.14 7.63 5.57
C PHE A 216 0.21 6.32 4.76
N GLY A 217 0.71 5.25 5.36
CA GLY A 217 0.63 3.89 4.81
C GLY A 217 1.64 3.55 3.73
N LYS A 218 2.60 4.42 3.40
CA LYS A 218 3.70 4.01 2.52
C LYS A 218 4.48 2.89 3.19
N GLN A 219 4.65 1.77 2.49
CA GLN A 219 5.44 0.64 2.94
C GLN A 219 6.93 0.99 3.04
N ARG A 220 7.58 0.48 4.09
CA ARG A 220 9.02 0.33 4.23
C ARG A 220 9.33 -1.14 4.44
N ILE A 221 10.00 -1.74 3.48
CA ILE A 221 10.40 -3.15 3.55
C ILE A 221 11.51 -3.30 4.61
N VAL A 222 11.26 -4.15 5.60
CA VAL A 222 12.25 -4.55 6.61
C VAL A 222 12.91 -5.86 6.17
N SER A 223 12.12 -6.85 5.77
CA SER A 223 12.57 -8.10 5.15
C SER A 223 11.66 -8.43 3.97
N ALA A 224 12.24 -8.46 2.77
CA ALA A 224 11.49 -8.70 1.55
C ALA A 224 10.92 -10.12 1.51
N GLY A 225 9.72 -10.26 0.97
CA GLY A 225 9.02 -11.52 0.77
C GLY A 225 8.12 -11.49 -0.45
N ILE A 226 7.23 -12.45 -0.56
CA ILE A 226 6.36 -12.62 -1.73
C ILE A 226 4.89 -12.30 -1.44
N ASN A 227 4.57 -11.84 -0.24
CA ASN A 227 3.19 -11.43 0.08
C ASN A 227 2.86 -10.15 -0.70
N LYS A 228 1.81 -10.20 -1.48
CA LYS A 228 1.30 -9.06 -2.29
C LYS A 228 0.20 -8.29 -1.57
N TYR A 229 -0.36 -8.84 -0.49
CA TYR A 229 -1.47 -8.27 0.27
C TYR A 229 -0.94 -7.63 1.54
N LEU A 230 -0.59 -6.37 1.48
CA LEU A 230 0.16 -5.68 2.54
C LEU A 230 -0.63 -4.55 3.19
N TYR A 231 -0.76 -3.41 2.51
CA TYR A 231 -1.47 -2.25 3.06
C TYR A 231 -2.98 -2.49 3.09
N ASN A 232 -3.59 -2.48 4.28
CA ASN A 232 -5.01 -2.82 4.47
C ASN A 232 -5.42 -4.15 3.81
N GLY A 233 -4.51 -5.12 3.71
CA GLY A 233 -4.75 -6.39 3.04
C GLY A 233 -5.04 -6.28 1.54
N LYS A 234 -4.71 -5.16 0.90
CA LYS A 234 -4.91 -4.95 -0.54
C LYS A 234 -3.71 -5.42 -1.34
N GLU A 235 -3.98 -5.92 -2.55
CA GLU A 235 -2.95 -6.27 -3.54
C GLU A 235 -2.21 -5.00 -3.99
N ILE A 236 -0.87 -5.02 -3.92
CA ILE A 236 0.05 -3.97 -4.38
C ILE A 236 0.76 -4.38 -5.65
#